data_5b2d0b071e191b9c4478f51edab4088b
#
_entry.id   5b2d0b071e191b9c4478f51edab4088b
#
_cell.length_a   1.000
_cell.length_b   1.000
_cell.length_c   1.000
_cell.angle_alpha   90.00
_cell.angle_beta   90.00
_cell.angle_gamma   90.00
#
_symmetry.space_group_name_H-M   'P 1'
#
loop_
_entity.id
_entity.type
_entity.pdbx_description
1 polymer ?
#
loop_
_entity_poly.entity_id
_entity_poly.type
_entity_poly.pdbx_seq_one_letter_code
_entity_poly.pdbx_strand_id
1 'polypeptide(L)'
;MLLKQDWGSAIALGLGLAAVAGKSVRGLTCYCEHQCPNGQPNGTCITSRHSQCFSAIQEEYNEETGEYEPVASYGCLAAGEQGFLQCKGGNSLYGLAIQCCNTDMCNKEIHPIYTPHTTTTPPPKIQINSVPYIAFMLSMITCLLISAIVIGWFYIRYRRREKNRLYALASTDSYISGNSNLLQTLIGHSSGSGSGIPLLVQRTIAKQIRIECQIGEGRFGKVCLANWRGEHVAVKIFTTINDQSWLRETEIYQTVLLRHENILGFIAADLKVSAGGAQMMLITEYHKRGSLHDYLKENTIDAAQLIIMARSIASGLAHLHEPINGTHGKPCIAHRDIKSRNILVKADGECCIADFALAVRYDGRKNEIDIAPNSRVGTRRYMAPEVVNDTIDVTSFSAFKAADMYSTSLVLWELCRRCRQSWPVGGSPMLQVEDYILPYSNLVSPDPSIEDMRLVLIVQGARPDIPMRWRCDHRLRVISEIIQECWHQNPSVRLPALRVMKTLRKLEDSETSESSIHHV
;
A
#
# COMPACT_ATOMS: atom_id res chain seq x y z
N MET A 1 -57.49 -2.08 -4.06
CA MET A 1 -58.21 -0.91 -3.60
C MET A 1 -57.22 0.26 -3.83
N LEU A 2 -57.22 0.88 -5.03
CA LEU A 2 -57.97 2.06 -5.48
C LEU A 2 -57.76 3.24 -4.50
N LEU A 3 -57.12 4.33 -4.93
CA LEU A 3 -57.39 5.43 -5.88
C LEU A 3 -56.12 6.31 -5.90
N LYS A 4 -55.45 6.69 -6.98
CA LYS A 4 -55.71 7.71 -8.01
C LYS A 4 -56.41 9.00 -7.52
N GLN A 5 -55.71 10.13 -7.65
CA GLN A 5 -56.18 11.37 -8.26
C GLN A 5 -55.10 12.44 -8.29
N ASP A 6 -54.84 12.81 -9.49
CA ASP A 6 -54.50 14.02 -10.21
C ASP A 6 -55.11 15.32 -9.66
N TRP A 7 -54.46 16.42 -10.04
CA TRP A 7 -54.89 17.79 -10.46
C TRP A 7 -53.66 18.70 -10.25
N GLY A 8 -53.02 19.42 -11.16
CA GLY A 8 -53.51 20.06 -12.35
C GLY A 8 -53.45 21.59 -12.24
N SER A 9 -52.71 22.23 -13.18
CA SER A 9 -52.82 23.61 -13.68
C SER A 9 -52.22 24.75 -12.84
N ALA A 10 -51.08 25.30 -13.28
CA ALA A 10 -50.88 26.42 -14.23
C ALA A 10 -50.93 27.82 -13.59
N ILE A 11 -49.86 28.58 -13.71
CA ILE A 11 -49.86 29.99 -14.14
C ILE A 11 -48.50 30.26 -14.87
N ALA A 12 -48.64 30.69 -16.11
CA ALA A 12 -47.56 31.17 -16.97
C ALA A 12 -47.22 32.61 -16.60
N LEU A 13 -45.93 32.95 -16.59
CA LEU A 13 -45.42 34.29 -16.86
C LEU A 13 -44.14 34.18 -17.68
N GLY A 14 -44.21 34.65 -18.90
CA GLY A 14 -43.16 34.61 -19.88
C GLY A 14 -42.00 35.53 -19.58
N LEU A 15 -40.81 35.03 -19.90
CA LEU A 15 -39.65 35.84 -20.32
C LEU A 15 -38.89 35.00 -21.34
N GLY A 16 -38.82 35.56 -22.55
CA GLY A 16 -38.16 34.97 -23.69
C GLY A 16 -36.68 34.73 -23.44
N LEU A 17 -36.27 33.51 -23.66
CA LEU A 17 -34.88 33.15 -23.86
C LEU A 17 -34.79 32.38 -25.16
N ALA A 18 -34.03 32.95 -26.09
CA ALA A 18 -33.74 32.43 -27.40
C ALA A 18 -33.29 30.97 -27.34
N ALA A 19 -34.03 30.10 -28.02
CA ALA A 19 -33.60 28.73 -28.26
C ALA A 19 -32.35 28.75 -29.15
N VAL A 20 -31.19 28.58 -28.53
CA VAL A 20 -29.99 28.12 -29.25
C VAL A 20 -30.23 26.63 -29.52
N ALA A 21 -30.61 26.35 -30.76
CA ALA A 21 -30.70 25.00 -31.28
C ALA A 21 -29.33 24.34 -31.14
N GLY A 22 -29.15 23.50 -30.11
CA GLY A 22 -28.03 22.59 -29.97
C GLY A 22 -28.06 21.63 -31.16
N LYS A 23 -27.25 21.89 -32.22
CA LYS A 23 -26.96 20.90 -33.25
C LYS A 23 -26.38 19.67 -32.56
N SER A 24 -27.14 18.60 -32.48
CA SER A 24 -26.64 17.25 -32.22
C SER A 24 -25.55 16.97 -33.26
N VAL A 25 -24.29 17.00 -32.86
CA VAL A 25 -23.18 16.67 -33.74
C VAL A 25 -23.17 15.15 -33.90
N ARG A 26 -23.88 14.69 -34.96
CA ARG A 26 -23.79 13.30 -35.44
C ARG A 26 -22.39 13.09 -36.02
N GLY A 27 -21.78 11.89 -35.86
CA GLY A 27 -20.57 11.52 -36.59
C GLY A 27 -20.83 11.57 -38.12
N LEU A 28 -19.77 11.75 -38.92
CA LEU A 28 -19.85 11.76 -40.39
C LEU A 28 -20.19 10.37 -40.91
N THR A 29 -21.03 10.30 -41.93
CA THR A 29 -21.29 9.07 -42.67
C THR A 29 -20.32 8.99 -43.86
N CYS A 30 -19.50 7.94 -43.94
CA CYS A 30 -18.50 7.74 -44.97
C CYS A 30 -18.86 6.52 -45.84
N TYR A 31 -18.46 6.53 -47.09
CA TYR A 31 -18.43 5.33 -47.93
C TYR A 31 -17.33 4.38 -47.43
N CYS A 32 -17.59 3.08 -47.40
CA CYS A 32 -16.60 2.07 -47.06
C CYS A 32 -16.54 0.96 -48.10
N GLU A 33 -15.30 0.53 -48.42
CA GLU A 33 -14.98 -0.57 -49.30
C GLU A 33 -13.69 -1.21 -48.83
N HIS A 34 -13.61 -2.53 -48.72
CA HIS A 34 -12.56 -3.35 -48.16
C HIS A 34 -12.36 -3.21 -46.62
N GLN A 35 -12.80 -2.08 -46.05
CA GLN A 35 -12.71 -1.83 -44.60
C GLN A 35 -14.06 -1.44 -43.99
N CYS A 36 -15.11 -2.16 -44.31
CA CYS A 36 -16.44 -1.92 -43.74
C CYS A 36 -16.64 -2.58 -42.38
N PRO A 37 -17.38 -1.95 -41.45
CA PRO A 37 -17.84 -2.60 -40.23
C PRO A 37 -18.64 -3.87 -40.58
N ASN A 38 -18.46 -4.92 -39.80
CA ASN A 38 -19.15 -6.22 -39.95
C ASN A 38 -18.72 -7.05 -41.19
N GLY A 39 -17.56 -6.78 -41.81
CA GLY A 39 -17.01 -7.61 -42.89
C GLY A 39 -17.81 -7.58 -44.20
N GLN A 40 -18.61 -6.56 -44.44
CA GLN A 40 -19.30 -6.36 -45.74
C GLN A 40 -18.31 -5.83 -46.77
N PRO A 41 -18.38 -6.27 -48.02
CA PRO A 41 -17.43 -5.84 -49.06
C PRO A 41 -17.53 -4.35 -49.41
N ASN A 42 -18.72 -3.75 -49.33
CA ASN A 42 -18.97 -2.33 -49.50
C ASN A 42 -20.19 -1.86 -48.70
N GLY A 43 -20.27 -0.57 -48.38
CA GLY A 43 -21.38 -0.01 -47.59
C GLY A 43 -21.13 1.41 -47.09
N THR A 44 -21.61 1.69 -45.88
CA THR A 44 -21.38 2.97 -45.18
C THR A 44 -20.96 2.73 -43.75
N CYS A 45 -20.06 3.56 -43.23
CA CYS A 45 -19.66 3.58 -41.83
C CYS A 45 -19.90 4.97 -41.22
N ILE A 46 -19.98 5.05 -39.90
CA ILE A 46 -20.18 6.31 -39.17
C ILE A 46 -18.93 6.57 -38.31
N THR A 47 -18.33 7.75 -38.45
CA THR A 47 -17.17 8.15 -37.72
C THR A 47 -17.52 8.45 -36.26
N SER A 48 -16.55 8.30 -35.34
CA SER A 48 -16.62 8.85 -33.98
C SER A 48 -16.51 10.40 -34.03
N ARG A 49 -16.83 11.07 -32.90
CA ARG A 49 -16.71 12.54 -32.80
C ARG A 49 -15.28 12.99 -33.13
N HIS A 50 -15.16 13.97 -34.04
CA HIS A 50 -13.88 14.54 -34.53
C HIS A 50 -13.03 13.61 -35.41
N SER A 51 -13.57 12.53 -35.93
CA SER A 51 -12.90 11.67 -36.92
C SER A 51 -13.34 12.00 -38.35
N GLN A 52 -12.58 11.55 -39.35
CA GLN A 52 -12.70 11.90 -40.74
C GLN A 52 -13.02 10.66 -41.60
N CYS A 53 -13.59 10.90 -42.79
CA CYS A 53 -13.66 9.89 -43.83
C CYS A 53 -12.31 9.82 -44.56
N PHE A 54 -11.88 8.64 -45.01
CA PHE A 54 -10.66 8.49 -45.79
C PHE A 54 -10.86 7.71 -47.08
N SER A 55 -10.00 8.00 -48.07
CA SER A 55 -9.76 7.22 -49.29
C SER A 55 -8.26 6.94 -49.33
N ALA A 56 -7.86 5.69 -49.51
CA ALA A 56 -6.47 5.26 -49.57
C ALA A 56 -6.23 4.35 -50.76
N ILE A 57 -5.06 4.45 -51.39
CA ILE A 57 -4.56 3.51 -52.41
C ILE A 57 -3.28 2.89 -51.85
N GLN A 58 -3.25 1.55 -51.77
CA GLN A 58 -2.12 0.79 -51.29
C GLN A 58 -1.72 -0.25 -52.35
N GLU A 59 -0.42 -0.53 -52.49
CA GLU A 59 0.06 -1.63 -53.32
C GLU A 59 -0.13 -2.96 -52.61
N GLU A 60 -0.85 -3.87 -53.24
CA GLU A 60 -0.93 -5.27 -52.82
C GLU A 60 -0.27 -6.19 -53.83
N TYR A 61 0.47 -7.17 -53.35
CA TYR A 61 1.11 -8.15 -54.20
C TYR A 61 0.10 -9.17 -54.68
N ASN A 62 -0.10 -9.26 -55.98
CA ASN A 62 -0.96 -10.25 -56.63
C ASN A 62 -0.13 -11.52 -56.91
N GLU A 63 -0.42 -12.61 -56.20
CA GLU A 63 0.28 -13.89 -56.34
C GLU A 63 0.07 -14.55 -57.72
N GLU A 64 -1.02 -14.23 -58.44
CA GLU A 64 -1.33 -14.80 -59.75
C GLU A 64 -0.53 -14.10 -60.86
N THR A 65 -0.37 -12.76 -60.77
CA THR A 65 0.35 -11.99 -61.79
C THR A 65 1.83 -11.77 -61.43
N GLY A 66 2.22 -11.94 -60.14
CA GLY A 66 3.57 -11.69 -59.65
C GLY A 66 3.95 -10.22 -59.58
N GLU A 67 3.00 -9.32 -59.72
CA GLU A 67 3.19 -7.87 -59.74
C GLU A 67 2.41 -7.19 -58.59
N TYR A 68 2.83 -5.98 -58.22
CA TYR A 68 2.12 -5.14 -57.26
C TYR A 68 1.02 -4.35 -57.97
N GLU A 69 -0.21 -4.51 -57.53
CA GLU A 69 -1.38 -3.79 -58.09
C GLU A 69 -1.89 -2.78 -57.06
N PRO A 70 -2.30 -1.57 -57.47
CA PRO A 70 -2.88 -0.56 -56.60
C PRO A 70 -4.33 -0.93 -56.25
N VAL A 71 -4.57 -1.18 -54.94
CA VAL A 71 -5.90 -1.44 -54.41
C VAL A 71 -6.42 -0.21 -53.68
N ALA A 72 -7.61 0.26 -54.04
CA ALA A 72 -8.27 1.38 -53.39
C ALA A 72 -9.09 0.86 -52.18
N SER A 73 -9.01 1.54 -51.06
CA SER A 73 -9.81 1.31 -49.86
C SER A 73 -10.46 2.59 -49.34
N TYR A 74 -11.67 2.48 -48.83
CA TYR A 74 -12.46 3.61 -48.32
C TYR A 74 -13.03 3.29 -46.96
N GLY A 75 -13.09 4.26 -46.06
CA GLY A 75 -13.63 3.98 -44.73
C GLY A 75 -13.71 5.16 -43.77
N CYS A 76 -13.94 4.83 -42.51
CA CYS A 76 -14.02 5.74 -41.37
C CYS A 76 -12.78 5.59 -40.50
N LEU A 77 -12.12 6.69 -40.16
CA LEU A 77 -11.05 6.66 -39.16
C LEU A 77 -11.62 6.58 -37.74
N ALA A 78 -11.13 5.66 -36.94
CA ALA A 78 -11.43 5.59 -35.50
C ALA A 78 -10.62 6.63 -34.71
N ALA A 79 -11.16 7.14 -33.60
CA ALA A 79 -10.52 8.20 -32.80
C ALA A 79 -9.13 7.81 -32.22
N GLY A 80 -8.81 6.51 -32.13
CA GLY A 80 -7.52 6.00 -31.67
C GLY A 80 -6.49 5.74 -32.75
N GLU A 81 -6.88 5.74 -34.04
CA GLU A 81 -6.02 5.36 -35.16
C GLU A 81 -5.39 6.57 -35.89
N GLN A 82 -5.70 7.78 -35.44
CA GLN A 82 -5.17 9.02 -36.04
C GLN A 82 -3.63 9.14 -36.00
N GLY A 83 -2.94 8.30 -35.22
CA GLY A 83 -1.48 8.26 -35.14
C GLY A 83 -0.81 7.44 -36.27
N PHE A 84 -1.50 6.50 -36.88
CA PHE A 84 -0.94 5.62 -37.92
C PHE A 84 -1.26 6.07 -39.33
N LEU A 85 -2.40 6.74 -39.53
CA LEU A 85 -2.86 7.26 -40.83
C LEU A 85 -2.87 8.79 -40.76
N GLN A 86 -1.81 9.42 -41.22
CA GLN A 86 -1.74 10.89 -41.24
C GLN A 86 -2.53 11.43 -42.43
N CYS A 87 -3.69 12.04 -42.15
CA CYS A 87 -4.52 12.78 -43.12
C CYS A 87 -3.91 14.11 -43.61
N LYS A 88 -2.66 14.40 -43.28
CA LYS A 88 -1.96 15.59 -43.79
C LYS A 88 -1.30 15.22 -45.11
N GLY A 89 -1.92 15.73 -46.21
CA GLY A 89 -1.44 15.54 -47.56
C GLY A 89 0.05 15.85 -47.71
N GLY A 90 0.79 14.94 -48.29
CA GLY A 90 2.17 15.11 -48.66
C GLY A 90 2.82 13.76 -48.91
N ASN A 91 3.15 13.53 -50.16
CA ASN A 91 4.09 12.54 -50.70
C ASN A 91 4.00 11.10 -50.18
N SER A 92 3.54 10.25 -51.08
CA SER A 92 3.66 8.80 -51.05
C SER A 92 5.05 8.36 -50.56
N LEU A 93 5.15 8.00 -49.30
CA LEU A 93 6.26 7.24 -48.77
C LEU A 93 5.80 5.77 -48.69
N TYR A 94 6.44 4.91 -49.45
CA TYR A 94 6.24 3.45 -49.45
C TYR A 94 4.91 2.91 -50.04
N GLY A 95 4.49 3.32 -51.24
CA GLY A 95 3.38 2.68 -51.93
C GLY A 95 1.99 2.84 -51.30
N LEU A 96 1.82 3.84 -50.42
CA LEU A 96 0.55 4.19 -49.79
C LEU A 96 0.24 5.67 -50.05
N ALA A 97 -0.91 5.96 -50.65
CA ALA A 97 -1.46 7.31 -50.78
C ALA A 97 -2.79 7.40 -50.02
N ILE A 98 -2.95 8.40 -49.14
CA ILE A 98 -4.17 8.59 -48.35
C ILE A 98 -4.64 10.04 -48.42
N GLN A 99 -5.96 10.23 -48.52
CA GLN A 99 -6.59 11.54 -48.48
C GLN A 99 -7.86 11.47 -47.63
N CYS A 100 -8.10 12.48 -46.79
CA CYS A 100 -9.21 12.52 -45.85
C CYS A 100 -10.12 13.74 -46.13
N CYS A 101 -11.37 13.62 -45.70
CA CYS A 101 -12.36 14.69 -45.82
C CYS A 101 -13.37 14.71 -44.66
N ASN A 102 -14.09 15.83 -44.50
CA ASN A 102 -14.87 16.15 -43.29
C ASN A 102 -16.36 16.38 -43.57
N THR A 103 -16.91 15.87 -44.69
CA THR A 103 -18.33 15.95 -45.01
C THR A 103 -18.90 14.56 -45.29
N ASP A 104 -20.21 14.39 -45.16
CA ASP A 104 -20.84 13.10 -45.40
C ASP A 104 -20.59 12.61 -46.82
N MET A 105 -20.22 11.33 -46.98
CA MET A 105 -19.96 10.61 -48.22
C MET A 105 -18.84 11.22 -49.10
N CYS A 106 -18.05 12.16 -48.59
CA CYS A 106 -17.03 12.89 -49.36
C CYS A 106 -15.91 11.99 -49.90
N ASN A 107 -15.58 10.91 -49.21
CA ASN A 107 -14.49 10.00 -49.60
C ASN A 107 -14.80 9.15 -50.84
N LYS A 108 -16.04 9.13 -51.33
CA LYS A 108 -16.41 8.46 -52.57
C LYS A 108 -15.91 9.20 -53.81
N GLU A 109 -15.74 10.53 -53.72
CA GLU A 109 -15.33 11.39 -54.83
C GLU A 109 -13.84 11.76 -54.78
N ILE A 110 -13.15 11.38 -53.73
CA ILE A 110 -11.72 11.67 -53.54
C ILE A 110 -10.88 10.51 -54.04
N HIS A 111 -9.98 10.80 -54.97
CA HIS A 111 -9.00 9.85 -55.48
C HIS A 111 -7.60 10.35 -55.15
N PRO A 112 -6.91 9.75 -54.16
CA PRO A 112 -5.53 10.10 -53.82
C PRO A 112 -4.62 9.96 -55.05
N ILE A 113 -3.73 10.92 -55.26
CA ILE A 113 -2.74 10.84 -56.34
C ILE A 113 -1.67 9.82 -55.90
N TYR A 114 -1.62 8.72 -56.60
CA TYR A 114 -0.70 7.62 -56.34
C TYR A 114 0.42 7.65 -57.40
N THR A 115 1.69 7.54 -56.95
CA THR A 115 2.84 7.38 -57.82
C THR A 115 3.39 5.97 -57.65
N PRO A 116 3.32 5.10 -58.67
CA PRO A 116 3.82 3.74 -58.55
C PRO A 116 5.35 3.73 -58.37
N HIS A 117 5.85 2.80 -57.58
CA HIS A 117 7.27 2.54 -57.52
C HIS A 117 7.76 1.99 -58.85
N THR A 118 8.40 2.80 -59.68
CA THR A 118 9.15 2.33 -60.83
C THR A 118 10.43 1.65 -60.40
N THR A 119 10.36 0.38 -60.11
CA THR A 119 11.56 -0.48 -59.98
C THR A 119 11.96 -1.00 -61.33
N THR A 120 12.72 -0.21 -62.08
CA THR A 120 13.53 -0.69 -63.22
C THR A 120 14.95 -1.02 -62.81
N THR A 121 15.10 -1.99 -61.95
CA THR A 121 16.35 -2.79 -61.81
C THR A 121 16.00 -4.10 -61.12
N PRO A 122 16.39 -5.26 -61.73
CA PRO A 122 16.27 -6.51 -61.01
C PRO A 122 17.09 -6.42 -59.72
N PRO A 123 16.64 -7.00 -58.62
CA PRO A 123 17.38 -6.95 -57.37
C PRO A 123 18.76 -7.54 -57.61
N PRO A 124 19.84 -6.90 -57.13
CA PRO A 124 21.18 -7.48 -57.23
C PRO A 124 21.13 -8.84 -56.54
N LYS A 125 21.53 -9.88 -57.26
CA LYS A 125 21.76 -11.20 -56.63
C LYS A 125 22.72 -10.96 -55.48
N ILE A 126 22.21 -10.96 -54.25
CA ILE A 126 23.03 -10.91 -53.05
C ILE A 126 23.83 -12.19 -53.02
N GLN A 127 25.09 -12.12 -53.50
CA GLN A 127 26.10 -13.06 -53.12
C GLN A 127 26.22 -12.92 -51.60
N ILE A 128 25.67 -13.87 -50.87
CA ILE A 128 25.81 -13.99 -49.43
C ILE A 128 27.33 -14.26 -49.20
N ASN A 129 28.08 -13.18 -49.03
CA ASN A 129 29.44 -13.29 -48.49
C ASN A 129 29.24 -13.85 -47.07
N SER A 130 29.64 -15.10 -46.86
CA SER A 130 29.54 -15.83 -45.57
C SER A 130 30.30 -15.14 -44.43
N VAL A 131 31.19 -14.19 -44.73
CA VAL A 131 32.01 -13.44 -43.75
C VAL A 131 31.16 -12.63 -42.74
N PRO A 132 30.16 -11.80 -43.11
CA PRO A 132 29.37 -11.08 -42.13
C PRO A 132 28.48 -12.00 -41.29
N TYR A 133 27.99 -13.10 -41.84
CA TYR A 133 27.20 -14.09 -41.10
C TYR A 133 28.03 -14.83 -40.07
N ILE A 134 29.27 -15.23 -40.41
CA ILE A 134 30.23 -15.87 -39.49
C ILE A 134 30.62 -14.87 -38.37
N ALA A 135 30.85 -13.60 -38.68
CA ALA A 135 31.15 -12.57 -37.70
C ALA A 135 29.99 -12.32 -36.73
N PHE A 136 28.72 -12.32 -37.24
CA PHE A 136 27.53 -12.20 -36.41
C PHE A 136 27.36 -13.41 -35.49
N MET A 137 27.52 -14.63 -36.00
CA MET A 137 27.44 -15.85 -35.19
C MET A 137 28.51 -15.91 -34.12
N LEU A 138 29.75 -15.50 -34.42
CA LEU A 138 30.84 -15.41 -33.45
C LEU A 138 30.54 -14.36 -32.37
N SER A 139 29.99 -13.20 -32.74
CA SER A 139 29.54 -12.17 -31.79
C SER A 139 28.45 -12.68 -30.85
N MET A 140 27.45 -13.40 -31.35
CA MET A 140 26.42 -14.01 -30.54
C MET A 140 26.96 -15.05 -29.55
N ILE A 141 27.92 -15.90 -30.02
CA ILE A 141 28.57 -16.90 -29.17
C ILE A 141 29.39 -16.22 -28.06
N THR A 142 30.16 -15.16 -28.40
CA THR A 142 30.92 -14.42 -27.39
C THR A 142 30.06 -13.71 -26.37
N CYS A 143 28.92 -13.12 -26.76
CA CYS A 143 27.92 -12.55 -25.85
C CYS A 143 27.32 -13.58 -24.91
N LEU A 144 26.97 -14.77 -25.42
CA LEU A 144 26.45 -15.88 -24.61
C LEU A 144 27.50 -16.38 -23.60
N LEU A 145 28.76 -16.52 -24.02
CA LEU A 145 29.86 -16.92 -23.14
C LEU A 145 30.10 -15.89 -22.03
N ILE A 146 30.12 -14.61 -22.36
CA ILE A 146 30.29 -13.53 -21.39
C ILE A 146 29.09 -13.55 -20.40
N SER A 147 27.87 -13.69 -20.89
CA SER A 147 26.67 -13.80 -20.05
C SER A 147 26.74 -15.01 -19.11
N ALA A 148 27.18 -16.16 -19.61
CA ALA A 148 27.36 -17.38 -18.81
C ALA A 148 28.44 -17.19 -17.73
N ILE A 149 29.57 -16.52 -18.06
CA ILE A 149 30.61 -16.21 -17.09
C ILE A 149 30.12 -15.26 -16.02
N VAL A 150 29.37 -14.20 -16.39
CA VAL A 150 28.79 -13.24 -15.45
C VAL A 150 27.77 -13.94 -14.53
N ILE A 151 26.87 -14.75 -15.09
CA ILE A 151 25.90 -15.52 -14.30
C ILE A 151 26.63 -16.50 -13.38
N GLY A 152 27.63 -17.23 -13.90
CA GLY A 152 28.45 -18.14 -13.11
C GLY A 152 29.20 -17.42 -11.98
N TRP A 153 29.76 -16.23 -12.23
CA TRP A 153 30.40 -15.42 -11.22
C TRP A 153 29.43 -14.95 -10.13
N PHE A 154 28.24 -14.46 -10.54
CA PHE A 154 27.17 -14.11 -9.60
C PHE A 154 26.72 -15.32 -8.78
N TYR A 155 26.53 -16.49 -9.43
CA TYR A 155 26.17 -17.72 -8.75
C TYR A 155 27.25 -18.19 -7.76
N ILE A 156 28.53 -18.16 -8.15
CA ILE A 156 29.65 -18.49 -7.26
C ILE A 156 29.75 -17.48 -6.12
N ARG A 157 29.55 -16.18 -6.39
CA ARG A 157 29.55 -15.13 -5.37
C ARG A 157 28.36 -15.29 -4.42
N TYR A 158 27.19 -15.65 -4.92
CA TYR A 158 26.01 -16.01 -4.12
C TYR A 158 26.30 -17.24 -3.26
N ARG A 159 26.79 -18.33 -3.86
CA ARG A 159 27.18 -19.57 -3.14
C ARG A 159 28.30 -19.34 -2.13
N ARG A 160 29.28 -18.50 -2.43
CA ARG A 160 30.34 -18.14 -1.46
C ARG A 160 29.77 -17.31 -0.30
N ARG A 161 28.84 -16.39 -0.55
CA ARG A 161 28.15 -15.67 0.53
C ARG A 161 27.32 -16.62 1.40
N GLU A 162 26.66 -17.59 0.80
CA GLU A 162 25.89 -18.60 1.50
C GLU A 162 26.80 -19.58 2.28
N LYS A 163 27.91 -20.04 1.69
CA LYS A 163 28.94 -20.81 2.40
C LYS A 163 29.59 -20.02 3.53
N ASN A 164 29.95 -18.77 3.32
CA ASN A 164 30.54 -17.95 4.39
C ASN A 164 29.52 -17.69 5.53
N ARG A 165 28.22 -17.59 5.21
CA ARG A 165 27.14 -17.61 6.22
C ARG A 165 27.10 -18.96 6.95
N LEU A 166 27.24 -20.07 6.23
CA LEU A 166 27.25 -21.42 6.82
C LEU A 166 28.54 -21.69 7.63
N TYR A 167 29.72 -21.23 7.18
CA TYR A 167 30.97 -21.36 7.94
C TYR A 167 31.01 -20.46 9.19
N ALA A 168 30.46 -19.24 9.10
CA ALA A 168 30.26 -18.40 10.28
C ALA A 168 29.28 -19.04 11.30
N LEU A 169 28.35 -19.87 10.82
CA LEU A 169 27.43 -20.65 11.65
C LEU A 169 28.07 -21.92 12.22
N ALA A 170 28.95 -22.58 11.46
CA ALA A 170 29.62 -23.82 11.89
C ALA A 170 30.77 -23.60 12.87
N SER A 171 31.47 -22.46 12.79
CA SER A 171 32.55 -22.12 13.75
C SER A 171 32.03 -21.76 15.15
N THR A 172 30.72 -21.55 15.31
CA THR A 172 30.05 -21.28 16.60
C THR A 172 29.54 -22.56 17.28
N ASP A 173 29.40 -23.67 16.55
CA ASP A 173 28.89 -24.94 17.09
C ASP A 173 29.86 -25.65 18.04
N SER A 174 31.14 -25.32 18.01
CA SER A 174 32.16 -25.97 18.88
C SER A 174 32.19 -25.44 20.32
N TYR A 175 31.50 -24.36 20.65
CA TYR A 175 31.57 -23.70 21.95
C TYR A 175 30.36 -23.92 22.89
N ILE A 176 29.30 -24.64 22.48
CA ILE A 176 28.01 -24.64 23.22
C ILE A 176 27.64 -26.02 23.81
N SER A 177 28.58 -26.93 24.01
CA SER A 177 28.29 -28.24 24.61
C SER A 177 28.49 -28.29 26.13
N GLY A 178 28.09 -27.32 26.88
CA GLY A 178 28.14 -27.41 28.34
C GLY A 178 27.89 -26.10 29.06
N ASN A 179 26.66 -25.70 29.26
CA ASN A 179 26.19 -25.11 30.53
C ASN A 179 24.79 -24.48 30.42
N SER A 180 23.84 -24.98 31.18
CA SER A 180 22.48 -24.40 31.28
C SER A 180 22.47 -22.97 31.88
N ASN A 181 23.51 -22.59 32.64
CA ASN A 181 23.66 -21.25 33.20
C ASN A 181 24.11 -20.20 32.17
N LEU A 182 24.69 -20.61 31.03
CA LEU A 182 25.13 -19.70 29.97
C LEU A 182 23.95 -19.05 29.24
N LEU A 183 22.84 -19.79 29.12
CA LEU A 183 21.65 -19.32 28.43
C LEU A 183 20.94 -18.20 29.19
N GLN A 184 20.88 -18.31 30.50
CA GLN A 184 20.31 -17.28 31.38
C GLN A 184 21.18 -16.02 31.41
N THR A 185 22.49 -16.17 31.32
CA THR A 185 23.45 -15.07 31.21
C THR A 185 23.36 -14.38 29.83
N LEU A 186 23.16 -15.14 28.73
CA LEU A 186 22.97 -14.59 27.37
C LEU A 186 21.63 -13.86 27.21
N ILE A 187 20.58 -14.31 27.91
CA ILE A 187 19.27 -13.61 27.95
C ILE A 187 19.41 -12.32 28.76
N GLY A 188 20.15 -12.33 29.87
CA GLY A 188 20.38 -11.16 30.72
C GLY A 188 21.30 -10.09 30.11
N HIS A 189 22.25 -10.47 29.28
CA HIS A 189 23.19 -9.55 28.63
C HIS A 189 22.78 -9.10 27.22
N SER A 190 21.67 -9.58 26.71
CA SER A 190 21.09 -9.11 25.44
C SER A 190 20.42 -7.72 25.57
N SER A 191 20.74 -6.97 26.62
CA SER A 191 20.23 -5.61 26.78
C SER A 191 20.91 -4.68 25.77
N GLY A 192 20.21 -4.33 24.71
CA GLY A 192 20.57 -3.18 23.89
C GLY A 192 20.64 -3.38 22.39
N SER A 193 20.60 -4.60 21.86
CA SER A 193 20.79 -4.78 20.41
C SER A 193 19.49 -4.97 19.61
N GLY A 194 18.31 -4.87 20.18
CA GLY A 194 17.03 -5.01 19.44
C GLY A 194 16.82 -6.35 18.70
N SER A 195 17.85 -7.17 18.59
CA SER A 195 17.89 -8.38 17.78
C SER A 195 17.39 -9.65 18.48
N GLY A 196 16.86 -9.53 19.70
CA GLY A 196 16.43 -10.70 20.48
C GLY A 196 17.57 -11.65 20.85
N ILE A 197 17.27 -12.94 20.98
CA ILE A 197 18.24 -13.99 21.28
C ILE A 197 19.14 -14.28 20.07
N PRO A 198 20.44 -14.62 20.25
CA PRO A 198 21.33 -14.97 19.15
C PRO A 198 20.77 -16.05 18.22
N LEU A 199 21.05 -15.93 16.93
CA LEU A 199 20.40 -16.69 15.83
C LEU A 199 20.51 -18.23 16.01
N LEU A 200 21.59 -18.74 16.61
CA LEU A 200 21.78 -20.17 16.90
C LEU A 200 20.83 -20.69 17.99
N VAL A 201 20.59 -19.87 19.01
CA VAL A 201 19.66 -20.20 20.08
C VAL A 201 18.22 -20.12 19.58
N GLN A 202 17.93 -19.18 18.67
CA GLN A 202 16.62 -19.03 18.05
C GLN A 202 16.17 -20.29 17.30
N ARG A 203 17.07 -20.95 16.52
CA ARG A 203 16.78 -22.17 15.74
C ARG A 203 16.38 -23.38 16.57
N THR A 204 16.62 -23.37 17.87
CA THR A 204 16.21 -24.45 18.76
C THR A 204 14.92 -24.16 19.52
N ILE A 205 14.44 -22.92 19.50
CA ILE A 205 13.29 -22.49 20.30
C ILE A 205 12.00 -23.11 19.77
N ALA A 206 11.78 -23.16 18.45
CA ALA A 206 10.58 -23.75 17.87
C ALA A 206 10.36 -25.23 18.27
N LYS A 207 11.44 -25.98 18.56
CA LYS A 207 11.36 -27.36 19.06
C LYS A 207 10.95 -27.42 20.52
N GLN A 208 11.25 -26.39 21.31
CA GLN A 208 10.98 -26.32 22.74
C GLN A 208 9.61 -25.72 23.05
N ILE A 209 8.98 -25.08 22.06
CA ILE A 209 7.67 -24.44 22.20
C ILE A 209 6.57 -25.49 22.14
N ARG A 210 5.69 -25.48 23.15
CA ARG A 210 4.43 -26.21 23.18
C ARG A 210 3.29 -25.24 22.89
N ILE A 211 2.64 -25.37 21.74
CA ILE A 211 1.42 -24.61 21.39
C ILE A 211 0.28 -25.12 22.30
N GLU A 212 -0.45 -24.19 22.91
CA GLU A 212 -1.58 -24.48 23.81
C GLU A 212 -2.91 -24.24 23.11
N CYS A 213 -3.18 -23.01 22.67
CA CYS A 213 -4.43 -22.67 21.98
C CYS A 213 -4.22 -21.52 21.01
N GLN A 214 -5.13 -21.41 20.05
CA GLN A 214 -5.20 -20.25 19.17
C GLN A 214 -5.86 -19.08 19.90
N ILE A 215 -5.22 -17.91 19.91
CA ILE A 215 -5.67 -16.68 20.58
C ILE A 215 -6.03 -15.57 19.60
N GLY A 216 -5.67 -15.73 18.31
CA GLY A 216 -6.01 -14.78 17.28
C GLY A 216 -5.80 -15.35 15.89
N GLU A 217 -6.46 -14.71 14.92
CA GLU A 217 -6.28 -14.97 13.50
C GLU A 217 -6.24 -13.66 12.77
N GLY A 218 -5.33 -13.51 11.84
CA GLY A 218 -5.13 -12.30 11.07
C GLY A 218 -4.82 -12.58 9.61
N ARG A 219 -4.65 -11.51 8.85
CA ARG A 219 -4.37 -11.57 7.40
C ARG A 219 -3.18 -12.44 7.03
N PHE A 220 -2.15 -12.49 7.88
CA PHE A 220 -0.88 -13.16 7.57
C PHE A 220 -0.74 -14.54 8.22
N GLY A 221 -1.68 -14.95 9.06
CA GLY A 221 -1.65 -16.24 9.74
C GLY A 221 -2.39 -16.22 11.07
N LYS A 222 -2.15 -17.24 11.87
CA LYS A 222 -2.76 -17.40 13.20
C LYS A 222 -1.77 -17.08 14.32
N VAL A 223 -2.27 -16.55 15.43
CA VAL A 223 -1.52 -16.32 16.65
C VAL A 223 -1.96 -17.34 17.70
N CYS A 224 -1.01 -18.03 18.30
CA CYS A 224 -1.25 -19.02 19.31
C CYS A 224 -0.57 -18.62 20.64
N LEU A 225 -1.23 -18.93 21.74
CA LEU A 225 -0.61 -19.01 23.04
C LEU A 225 0.27 -20.27 23.09
N ALA A 226 1.45 -20.13 23.60
CA ALA A 226 2.38 -21.24 23.73
C ALA A 226 3.16 -21.15 25.05
N ASN A 227 3.66 -22.29 25.49
CA ASN A 227 4.56 -22.37 26.64
C ASN A 227 6.00 -22.62 26.17
N TRP A 228 6.91 -21.80 26.65
CA TRP A 228 8.34 -21.96 26.47
C TRP A 228 9.06 -21.93 27.83
N ARG A 229 9.54 -23.08 28.27
CA ARG A 229 10.25 -23.24 29.53
C ARG A 229 9.48 -22.80 30.80
N GLY A 230 8.16 -22.94 30.77
CA GLY A 230 7.28 -22.51 31.85
C GLY A 230 6.71 -21.10 31.69
N GLU A 231 7.24 -20.32 30.76
CA GLU A 231 6.74 -18.96 30.43
C GLU A 231 5.76 -18.98 29.28
N HIS A 232 4.72 -18.16 29.36
CA HIS A 232 3.78 -17.96 28.26
C HIS A 232 4.37 -17.03 27.22
N VAL A 233 4.31 -17.45 25.94
CA VAL A 233 4.74 -16.68 24.79
C VAL A 233 3.65 -16.66 23.73
N ALA A 234 3.65 -15.64 22.87
CA ALA A 234 2.80 -15.60 21.69
C ALA A 234 3.59 -16.10 20.48
N VAL A 235 2.96 -16.97 19.68
CA VAL A 235 3.56 -17.53 18.46
C VAL A 235 2.67 -17.22 17.27
N LYS A 236 3.12 -16.31 16.42
CA LYS A 236 2.48 -16.02 15.13
C LYS A 236 3.00 -17.03 14.10
N ILE A 237 2.10 -17.84 13.58
CA ILE A 237 2.38 -18.88 12.58
C ILE A 237 1.89 -18.37 11.24
N PHE A 238 2.82 -18.14 10.31
CA PHE A 238 2.52 -17.65 8.97
C PHE A 238 2.18 -18.80 8.04
N THR A 239 1.30 -18.52 7.09
CA THR A 239 1.05 -19.43 5.96
C THR A 239 2.17 -19.30 4.93
N THR A 240 2.42 -20.37 4.17
CA THR A 240 3.47 -20.41 3.13
C THR A 240 3.31 -19.35 2.04
N ILE A 241 2.08 -18.82 1.84
CA ILE A 241 1.79 -17.74 0.88
C ILE A 241 2.30 -16.39 1.40
N ASN A 242 2.54 -16.26 2.71
CA ASN A 242 2.92 -15.00 3.37
C ASN A 242 4.39 -14.97 3.83
N ASP A 243 5.28 -15.67 3.12
CA ASP A 243 6.72 -15.72 3.40
C ASP A 243 7.36 -14.32 3.43
N GLN A 244 7.00 -13.45 2.49
CA GLN A 244 7.48 -12.07 2.42
C GLN A 244 7.09 -11.26 3.67
N SER A 245 5.88 -11.47 4.19
CA SER A 245 5.40 -10.80 5.40
C SER A 245 6.17 -11.28 6.64
N TRP A 246 6.45 -12.58 6.74
CA TRP A 246 7.28 -13.14 7.81
C TRP A 246 8.71 -12.63 7.74
N LEU A 247 9.32 -12.60 6.54
CA LEU A 247 10.66 -12.07 6.34
C LEU A 247 10.73 -10.60 6.75
N ARG A 248 9.78 -9.78 6.28
CA ARG A 248 9.73 -8.35 6.61
C ARG A 248 9.58 -8.12 8.10
N GLU A 249 8.64 -8.78 8.75
CA GLU A 249 8.41 -8.61 10.18
C GLU A 249 9.63 -9.06 11.00
N THR A 250 10.26 -10.16 10.61
CA THR A 250 11.49 -10.66 11.23
C THR A 250 12.65 -9.67 11.05
N GLU A 251 12.85 -9.12 9.84
CA GLU A 251 13.88 -8.11 9.58
C GLU A 251 13.70 -6.85 10.41
N ILE A 252 12.45 -6.40 10.58
CA ILE A 252 12.16 -5.22 11.41
C ILE A 252 12.50 -5.52 12.86
N TYR A 253 12.04 -6.63 13.42
CA TYR A 253 12.35 -7.00 14.81
C TYR A 253 13.84 -7.21 15.06
N GLN A 254 14.60 -7.67 14.08
CA GLN A 254 16.06 -7.83 14.16
C GLN A 254 16.84 -6.52 13.94
N THR A 255 16.14 -5.41 13.72
CA THR A 255 16.79 -4.10 13.59
C THR A 255 17.48 -3.74 14.91
N VAL A 256 18.75 -3.35 14.81
CA VAL A 256 19.55 -2.93 15.98
C VAL A 256 18.88 -1.76 16.69
N LEU A 257 18.84 -1.78 18.02
CA LEU A 257 18.22 -0.77 18.89
C LEU A 257 16.71 -0.58 18.66
N LEU A 258 16.01 -1.58 18.10
CA LEU A 258 14.55 -1.52 17.98
C LEU A 258 13.84 -1.72 19.31
N ARG A 259 14.44 -2.48 20.24
CA ARG A 259 13.80 -2.82 21.53
C ARG A 259 13.44 -1.56 22.31
N HIS A 260 12.18 -1.47 22.72
CA HIS A 260 11.62 -0.34 23.46
C HIS A 260 10.42 -0.84 24.29
N GLU A 261 10.18 -0.25 25.46
CA GLU A 261 9.08 -0.63 26.37
C GLU A 261 7.69 -0.63 25.73
N ASN A 262 7.48 0.24 24.74
CA ASN A 262 6.21 0.37 24.00
C ASN A 262 6.27 -0.23 22.59
N ILE A 263 7.19 -1.17 22.36
CA ILE A 263 7.24 -2.04 21.18
C ILE A 263 7.21 -3.48 21.67
N LEU A 264 6.38 -4.32 21.03
CA LEU A 264 6.23 -5.73 21.43
C LEU A 264 7.57 -6.44 21.44
N GLY A 265 7.88 -7.07 22.55
CA GLY A 265 9.15 -7.77 22.77
C GLY A 265 9.29 -8.98 21.84
N PHE A 266 10.31 -8.94 20.98
CA PHE A 266 10.68 -10.02 20.09
C PHE A 266 11.61 -11.03 20.82
N ILE A 267 11.29 -12.32 20.70
CA ILE A 267 12.07 -13.41 21.26
C ILE A 267 12.86 -14.12 20.18
N ALA A 268 12.16 -14.63 19.14
CA ALA A 268 12.79 -15.40 18.08
C ALA A 268 11.93 -15.46 16.81
N ALA A 269 12.57 -15.74 15.69
CA ALA A 269 11.92 -16.21 14.46
C ALA A 269 12.52 -17.54 14.05
N ASP A 270 11.70 -18.53 13.77
CA ASP A 270 12.15 -19.90 13.49
C ASP A 270 11.28 -20.58 12.42
N LEU A 271 11.84 -21.64 11.84
CA LEU A 271 11.18 -22.50 10.87
C LEU A 271 10.98 -23.89 11.46
N LYS A 272 9.75 -24.29 11.67
CA LYS A 272 9.43 -25.66 12.12
C LYS A 272 9.02 -26.52 10.93
N VAL A 273 9.87 -27.49 10.60
CA VAL A 273 9.55 -28.48 9.57
C VAL A 273 8.81 -29.64 10.24
N SER A 274 7.61 -29.94 9.76
CA SER A 274 6.78 -31.07 10.19
C SER A 274 6.31 -31.87 8.97
N ALA A 275 5.68 -33.03 9.19
CA ALA A 275 5.13 -33.84 8.11
C ALA A 275 4.11 -33.11 7.22
N GLY A 276 3.53 -32.00 7.70
CA GLY A 276 2.60 -31.12 6.96
C GLY A 276 3.26 -29.94 6.25
N GLY A 277 4.61 -29.87 6.21
CA GLY A 277 5.36 -28.77 5.58
C GLY A 277 6.13 -27.88 6.56
N ALA A 278 6.78 -26.83 6.03
CA ALA A 278 7.50 -25.85 6.82
C ALA A 278 6.54 -24.77 7.33
N GLN A 279 6.56 -24.54 8.65
CA GLN A 279 5.82 -23.46 9.31
C GLN A 279 6.79 -22.36 9.74
N MET A 280 6.56 -21.15 9.27
CA MET A 280 7.28 -19.95 9.67
C MET A 280 6.67 -19.40 10.95
N MET A 281 7.48 -19.25 11.99
CA MET A 281 7.05 -18.83 13.32
C MET A 281 7.75 -17.54 13.72
N LEU A 282 7.00 -16.64 14.31
CA LEU A 282 7.51 -15.46 15.01
C LEU A 282 7.08 -15.58 16.47
N ILE A 283 8.03 -15.57 17.37
CA ILE A 283 7.83 -15.74 18.82
C ILE A 283 8.05 -14.39 19.48
N THR A 284 7.08 -13.95 20.26
CA THR A 284 7.07 -12.66 20.97
C THR A 284 6.60 -12.83 22.41
N GLU A 285 6.75 -11.79 23.20
CA GLU A 285 6.12 -11.69 24.51
C GLU A 285 4.59 -11.86 24.39
N TYR A 286 4.00 -12.46 25.43
CA TYR A 286 2.54 -12.62 25.52
C TYR A 286 1.96 -11.61 26.50
N HIS A 287 0.94 -10.86 26.06
CA HIS A 287 0.20 -9.93 26.89
C HIS A 287 -1.24 -10.42 27.09
N LYS A 288 -1.55 -10.84 28.32
CA LYS A 288 -2.84 -11.46 28.68
C LYS A 288 -4.06 -10.58 28.41
N ARG A 289 -3.89 -9.23 28.47
CA ARG A 289 -4.98 -8.29 28.20
C ARG A 289 -5.34 -8.17 26.72
N GLY A 290 -4.54 -8.80 25.84
CA GLY A 290 -4.80 -8.88 24.41
C GLY A 290 -4.62 -7.56 23.66
N SER A 291 -5.31 -7.41 22.52
CA SER A 291 -5.25 -6.20 21.72
C SER A 291 -6.03 -5.05 22.39
N LEU A 292 -5.61 -3.81 22.10
CA LEU A 292 -6.34 -2.62 22.55
C LEU A 292 -7.79 -2.62 22.06
N HIS A 293 -8.02 -3.13 20.83
CA HIS A 293 -9.36 -3.29 20.27
C HIS A 293 -10.25 -4.18 21.17
N ASP A 294 -9.77 -5.35 21.54
CA ASP A 294 -10.56 -6.30 22.34
C ASP A 294 -10.68 -5.80 23.80
N TYR A 295 -9.62 -5.20 24.32
CA TYR A 295 -9.61 -4.59 25.65
C TYR A 295 -10.68 -3.48 25.77
N LEU A 296 -10.75 -2.54 24.81
CA LEU A 296 -11.70 -1.43 24.83
C LEU A 296 -13.15 -1.86 24.57
N LYS A 297 -13.39 -3.00 23.94
CA LYS A 297 -14.74 -3.57 23.82
C LYS A 297 -15.32 -3.96 25.17
N GLU A 298 -14.50 -4.58 26.00
CA GLU A 298 -14.92 -5.16 27.28
C GLU A 298 -14.74 -4.19 28.44
N ASN A 299 -13.81 -3.25 28.33
CA ASN A 299 -13.42 -2.37 29.42
C ASN A 299 -13.67 -0.89 29.11
N THR A 300 -13.87 -0.13 30.15
CA THR A 300 -13.81 1.32 30.16
C THR A 300 -12.56 1.77 30.93
N ILE A 301 -12.01 2.90 30.58
CA ILE A 301 -10.80 3.45 31.19
C ILE A 301 -11.10 4.77 31.90
N ASP A 302 -10.34 5.10 32.92
CA ASP A 302 -10.36 6.44 33.53
C ASP A 302 -9.39 7.39 32.80
N ALA A 303 -9.38 8.63 33.21
CA ALA A 303 -8.58 9.64 32.53
C ALA A 303 -7.06 9.45 32.74
N ALA A 304 -6.63 8.93 33.88
CA ALA A 304 -5.22 8.61 34.11
C ALA A 304 -4.76 7.47 33.19
N GLN A 305 -5.57 6.41 33.10
CA GLN A 305 -5.31 5.29 32.21
C GLN A 305 -5.33 5.71 30.72
N LEU A 306 -6.21 6.64 30.35
CA LEU A 306 -6.24 7.22 28.99
C LEU A 306 -4.90 7.87 28.65
N ILE A 307 -4.35 8.70 29.55
CA ILE A 307 -3.07 9.39 29.32
C ILE A 307 -1.93 8.38 29.20
N ILE A 308 -1.85 7.40 30.11
CA ILE A 308 -0.83 6.34 30.10
C ILE A 308 -0.85 5.57 28.77
N MET A 309 -2.02 5.11 28.33
CA MET A 309 -2.17 4.38 27.08
C MET A 309 -1.82 5.26 25.85
N ALA A 310 -2.33 6.49 25.79
CA ALA A 310 -2.04 7.41 24.70
C ALA A 310 -0.54 7.74 24.62
N ARG A 311 0.10 8.03 25.78
CA ARG A 311 1.53 8.33 25.86
C ARG A 311 2.38 7.13 25.42
N SER A 312 2.07 5.93 25.89
CA SER A 312 2.82 4.72 25.55
C SER A 312 2.75 4.41 24.04
N ILE A 313 1.58 4.58 23.40
CA ILE A 313 1.44 4.44 21.94
C ILE A 313 2.29 5.47 21.22
N ALA A 314 2.21 6.76 21.62
CA ALA A 314 2.98 7.83 21.01
C ALA A 314 4.50 7.64 21.24
N SER A 315 4.91 7.09 22.38
CA SER A 315 6.31 6.78 22.71
C SER A 315 6.87 5.69 21.81
N GLY A 316 6.15 4.57 21.65
CA GLY A 316 6.54 3.49 20.76
C GLY A 316 6.66 3.98 19.30
N LEU A 317 5.69 4.78 18.84
CA LEU A 317 5.70 5.32 17.49
C LEU A 317 6.83 6.36 17.30
N ALA A 318 7.10 7.21 18.29
CA ALA A 318 8.23 8.13 18.25
C ALA A 318 9.56 7.39 18.15
N HIS A 319 9.72 6.30 18.91
CA HIS A 319 10.90 5.45 18.82
C HIS A 319 11.06 4.83 17.42
N LEU A 320 9.99 4.39 16.77
CA LEU A 320 10.04 3.89 15.39
C LEU A 320 10.43 4.99 14.41
N HIS A 321 9.78 6.15 14.47
CA HIS A 321 9.91 7.23 13.51
C HIS A 321 11.25 7.96 13.57
N GLU A 322 11.89 8.01 14.74
CA GLU A 322 13.15 8.74 14.92
C GLU A 322 14.37 7.81 14.75
N PRO A 323 15.41 8.26 14.04
CA PRO A 323 16.63 7.48 13.92
C PRO A 323 17.44 7.56 15.22
N ILE A 324 18.18 6.50 15.52
CA ILE A 324 19.23 6.53 16.54
C ILE A 324 20.56 6.55 15.79
N ASN A 325 21.26 7.68 15.85
CA ASN A 325 22.53 7.85 15.15
C ASN A 325 23.67 7.16 15.92
N GLY A 326 24.60 6.56 15.19
CA GLY A 326 25.76 5.87 15.74
C GLY A 326 26.35 4.85 14.78
N THR A 327 27.43 4.18 15.16
CA THR A 327 28.08 3.14 14.34
C THR A 327 27.14 1.97 14.06
N HIS A 328 26.27 1.63 15.03
CA HIS A 328 25.20 0.64 14.94
C HIS A 328 23.85 1.30 15.26
N GLY A 329 23.51 2.35 14.51
CA GLY A 329 22.29 3.12 14.74
C GLY A 329 21.02 2.42 14.24
N LYS A 330 19.87 2.85 14.75
CA LYS A 330 18.55 2.40 14.27
C LYS A 330 18.09 3.31 13.10
N PRO A 331 17.66 2.75 11.97
CA PRO A 331 17.01 3.52 10.91
C PRO A 331 15.65 4.06 11.35
N CYS A 332 15.11 5.02 10.62
CA CYS A 332 13.70 5.38 10.75
C CYS A 332 12.82 4.23 10.24
N ILE A 333 11.71 3.98 10.93
CA ILE A 333 10.75 2.94 10.56
C ILE A 333 9.36 3.56 10.60
N ALA A 334 8.58 3.38 9.51
CA ALA A 334 7.15 3.68 9.47
C ALA A 334 6.37 2.35 9.47
N HIS A 335 5.29 2.30 10.23
CA HIS A 335 4.55 1.07 10.51
C HIS A 335 3.60 0.66 9.40
N ARG A 336 2.86 1.62 8.84
CA ARG A 336 1.88 1.49 7.74
C ARG A 336 0.60 0.69 8.04
N ASP A 337 0.43 0.16 9.24
CA ASP A 337 -0.82 -0.49 9.66
C ASP A 337 -1.12 -0.25 11.16
N ILE A 338 -1.00 1.00 11.61
CA ILE A 338 -1.40 1.38 12.96
C ILE A 338 -2.92 1.27 13.09
N LYS A 339 -3.36 0.47 14.05
CA LYS A 339 -4.76 0.25 14.42
C LYS A 339 -4.85 -0.37 15.81
N SER A 340 -5.98 -0.28 16.47
CA SER A 340 -6.17 -0.82 17.83
C SER A 340 -5.94 -2.34 17.94
N ARG A 341 -6.11 -3.12 16.86
CA ARG A 341 -5.78 -4.57 16.83
C ARG A 341 -4.27 -4.86 16.83
N ASN A 342 -3.45 -3.92 16.36
CA ASN A 342 -1.99 -4.05 16.29
C ASN A 342 -1.29 -3.40 17.49
N ILE A 343 -2.05 -2.99 18.50
CA ILE A 343 -1.56 -2.45 19.76
C ILE A 343 -2.00 -3.39 20.87
N LEU A 344 -1.08 -3.84 21.71
CA LEU A 344 -1.35 -4.75 22.81
C LEU A 344 -1.30 -4.01 24.15
N VAL A 345 -2.15 -4.43 25.10
CA VAL A 345 -2.23 -3.86 26.43
C VAL A 345 -1.40 -4.71 27.41
N LYS A 346 -0.39 -4.11 28.02
CA LYS A 346 0.51 -4.72 28.98
C LYS A 346 -0.15 -4.85 30.37
N ALA A 347 0.46 -5.64 31.24
CA ALA A 347 -0.05 -5.86 32.61
C ALA A 347 -0.05 -4.57 33.47
N ASP A 348 0.91 -3.67 33.24
CA ASP A 348 1.03 -2.35 33.88
C ASP A 348 0.00 -1.32 33.37
N GLY A 349 -0.74 -1.64 32.31
CA GLY A 349 -1.70 -0.74 31.69
C GLY A 349 -1.12 0.10 30.56
N GLU A 350 0.17 0.05 30.30
CA GLU A 350 0.75 0.65 29.10
C GLU A 350 0.41 -0.15 27.84
N CYS A 351 0.69 0.44 26.69
CA CYS A 351 0.52 -0.20 25.39
C CYS A 351 1.87 -0.46 24.71
N CYS A 352 1.92 -1.50 23.86
CA CYS A 352 3.03 -1.72 22.94
C CYS A 352 2.54 -1.99 21.52
N ILE A 353 3.32 -1.50 20.53
CA ILE A 353 3.03 -1.62 19.11
C ILE A 353 3.53 -2.97 18.59
N ALA A 354 2.73 -3.65 17.76
CA ALA A 354 2.98 -4.97 17.22
C ALA A 354 2.64 -5.04 15.72
N ASP A 355 3.02 -6.12 15.05
CA ASP A 355 2.72 -6.44 13.63
C ASP A 355 3.41 -5.53 12.61
N PHE A 356 4.71 -5.76 12.40
CA PHE A 356 5.55 -5.00 11.46
C PHE A 356 5.61 -5.59 10.05
N ALA A 357 4.68 -6.47 9.67
CA ALA A 357 4.67 -7.13 8.37
C ALA A 357 4.60 -6.16 7.17
N LEU A 358 4.07 -4.95 7.37
CA LEU A 358 3.95 -3.90 6.36
C LEU A 358 4.91 -2.72 6.55
N ALA A 359 5.76 -2.77 7.59
CA ALA A 359 6.64 -1.66 7.93
C ALA A 359 7.70 -1.38 6.85
N VAL A 360 8.11 -0.13 6.74
CA VAL A 360 9.17 0.32 5.84
C VAL A 360 10.29 0.98 6.62
N ARG A 361 11.54 0.79 6.15
CA ARG A 361 12.74 1.38 6.73
C ARG A 361 13.31 2.44 5.80
N TYR A 362 13.86 3.49 6.39
CA TYR A 362 14.63 4.50 5.69
C TYR A 362 16.08 4.47 6.15
N ASP A 363 16.98 4.14 5.24
CA ASP A 363 18.44 4.24 5.48
C ASP A 363 18.92 5.64 5.09
N GLY A 364 19.07 6.51 6.07
CA GLY A 364 19.53 7.88 5.86
C GLY A 364 20.95 7.99 5.30
N ARG A 365 21.78 6.93 5.40
CA ARG A 365 23.13 6.92 4.81
C ARG A 365 23.10 6.70 3.30
N LYS A 366 22.14 5.91 2.83
CA LYS A 366 21.96 5.60 1.41
C LYS A 366 20.89 6.47 0.76
N ASN A 367 20.12 7.20 1.55
CA ASN A 367 18.93 7.92 1.13
C ASN A 367 17.95 6.99 0.40
N GLU A 368 17.78 5.76 0.91
CA GLU A 368 16.92 4.75 0.33
C GLU A 368 15.77 4.43 1.28
N ILE A 369 14.57 4.33 0.72
CA ILE A 369 13.39 3.81 1.41
C ILE A 369 13.18 2.37 0.94
N ASP A 370 13.26 1.42 1.86
CA ASP A 370 13.05 0.01 1.58
C ASP A 370 11.54 -0.31 1.60
N ILE A 371 10.88 -0.10 0.46
CA ILE A 371 9.43 -0.27 0.27
C ILE A 371 9.16 -1.56 -0.50
N ALA A 372 8.21 -2.37 -0.01
CA ALA A 372 7.61 -3.45 -0.80
C ALA A 372 6.80 -2.88 -1.99
N PRO A 373 6.65 -3.61 -3.11
CA PRO A 373 6.11 -3.08 -4.39
C PRO A 373 4.65 -2.58 -4.35
N ASN A 374 3.99 -2.54 -3.22
CA ASN A 374 2.61 -2.07 -3.09
C ASN A 374 2.54 -0.85 -2.14
N SER A 375 2.17 0.32 -2.68
CA SER A 375 1.98 1.57 -1.91
C SER A 375 0.68 1.57 -1.10
N ARG A 376 -0.39 0.92 -1.60
CA ARG A 376 -1.70 0.84 -0.96
C ARG A 376 -1.83 -0.38 -0.07
N VAL A 377 -1.14 -0.39 1.06
CA VAL A 377 -1.24 -1.46 2.07
C VAL A 377 -1.71 -0.89 3.40
N GLY A 378 -2.27 -1.77 4.24
CA GLY A 378 -2.80 -1.44 5.55
C GLY A 378 -4.29 -1.77 5.66
N THR A 379 -4.87 -1.42 6.79
CA THR A 379 -6.30 -1.61 7.08
C THR A 379 -7.08 -0.41 6.57
N ARG A 380 -7.93 -0.60 5.56
CA ARG A 380 -8.61 0.46 4.79
C ARG A 380 -9.23 1.54 5.67
N ARG A 381 -9.90 1.16 6.76
CA ARG A 381 -10.55 2.06 7.73
C ARG A 381 -9.59 3.05 8.40
N TYR A 382 -8.32 2.66 8.55
CA TYR A 382 -7.29 3.48 9.23
C TYR A 382 -6.34 4.18 8.25
N MET A 383 -6.49 3.94 6.95
CA MET A 383 -5.63 4.57 5.93
C MET A 383 -5.84 6.09 5.89
N ALA A 384 -4.74 6.80 5.76
CA ALA A 384 -4.75 8.25 5.56
C ALA A 384 -5.32 8.62 4.18
N PRO A 385 -5.90 9.83 4.02
CA PRO A 385 -6.48 10.28 2.75
C PRO A 385 -5.55 10.14 1.55
N GLU A 386 -4.29 10.49 1.68
CA GLU A 386 -3.28 10.40 0.62
C GLU A 386 -2.98 8.94 0.23
N VAL A 387 -3.10 7.98 1.18
CA VAL A 387 -2.93 6.55 0.91
C VAL A 387 -4.16 5.99 0.18
N VAL A 388 -5.36 6.35 0.62
CA VAL A 388 -6.62 5.95 -0.02
C VAL A 388 -6.71 6.48 -1.44
N ASN A 389 -6.27 7.72 -1.68
CA ASN A 389 -6.31 8.37 -2.99
C ASN A 389 -5.09 8.05 -3.88
N ASP A 390 -4.13 7.25 -3.40
CA ASP A 390 -2.88 6.91 -4.11
C ASP A 390 -2.03 8.12 -4.49
N THR A 391 -2.05 9.13 -3.64
CA THR A 391 -1.30 10.40 -3.84
C THR A 391 -0.15 10.55 -2.84
N ILE A 392 0.14 9.49 -2.08
CA ILE A 392 1.27 9.48 -1.15
C ILE A 392 2.59 9.59 -1.91
N ASP A 393 3.45 10.51 -1.48
CA ASP A 393 4.80 10.62 -2.03
C ASP A 393 5.68 9.47 -1.49
N VAL A 394 5.84 8.42 -2.29
CA VAL A 394 6.64 7.24 -1.95
C VAL A 394 8.14 7.51 -1.92
N THR A 395 8.60 8.65 -2.44
CA THR A 395 10.00 9.07 -2.41
C THR A 395 10.37 9.79 -1.11
N SER A 396 9.37 10.23 -0.37
CA SER A 396 9.52 10.96 0.90
C SER A 396 9.15 10.08 2.09
N PHE A 397 10.13 9.71 2.91
CA PHE A 397 9.86 8.92 4.12
C PHE A 397 8.95 9.66 5.12
N SER A 398 8.97 11.00 5.13
CA SER A 398 8.08 11.80 5.98
C SER A 398 6.60 11.60 5.65
N ALA A 399 6.26 11.25 4.40
CA ALA A 399 4.89 10.95 4.01
C ALA A 399 4.34 9.69 4.73
N PHE A 400 5.16 8.65 4.86
CA PHE A 400 4.79 7.44 5.60
C PHE A 400 4.62 7.71 7.11
N LYS A 401 5.51 8.53 7.71
CA LYS A 401 5.34 8.95 9.11
C LYS A 401 4.04 9.74 9.31
N ALA A 402 3.71 10.63 8.39
CA ALA A 402 2.48 11.41 8.45
C ALA A 402 1.23 10.53 8.29
N ALA A 403 1.28 9.47 7.46
CA ALA A 403 0.20 8.50 7.33
C ALA A 403 0.01 7.68 8.63
N ASP A 404 1.09 7.27 9.31
CA ASP A 404 1.02 6.61 10.61
C ASP A 404 0.39 7.54 11.68
N MET A 405 0.69 8.83 11.65
CA MET A 405 0.08 9.81 12.58
C MET A 405 -1.42 9.95 12.36
N TYR A 406 -1.88 9.91 11.12
CA TYR A 406 -3.31 9.86 10.82
C TYR A 406 -3.96 8.61 11.44
N SER A 407 -3.40 7.44 11.23
CA SER A 407 -3.92 6.19 11.79
C SER A 407 -3.90 6.22 13.33
N THR A 408 -2.86 6.80 13.91
CA THR A 408 -2.73 6.98 15.37
C THR A 408 -3.82 7.87 15.94
N SER A 409 -4.21 8.95 15.24
CA SER A 409 -5.31 9.82 15.69
C SER A 409 -6.63 9.06 15.83
N LEU A 410 -6.90 8.10 14.95
CA LEU A 410 -8.09 7.25 15.01
C LEU A 410 -8.04 6.30 16.21
N VAL A 411 -6.87 5.77 16.55
CA VAL A 411 -6.68 4.95 17.77
C VAL A 411 -6.87 5.80 19.03
N LEU A 412 -6.34 7.02 19.07
CA LEU A 412 -6.56 7.95 20.19
C LEU A 412 -8.05 8.30 20.34
N TRP A 413 -8.76 8.43 19.23
CA TRP A 413 -10.22 8.63 19.24
C TRP A 413 -10.95 7.43 19.85
N GLU A 414 -10.56 6.18 19.54
CA GLU A 414 -11.12 4.97 20.15
C GLU A 414 -10.90 4.96 21.68
N LEU A 415 -9.71 5.35 22.14
CA LEU A 415 -9.40 5.49 23.57
C LEU A 415 -10.30 6.53 24.25
N CYS A 416 -10.42 7.73 23.68
CA CYS A 416 -11.24 8.81 24.23
C CYS A 416 -12.70 8.41 24.37
N ARG A 417 -13.25 7.64 23.43
CA ARG A 417 -14.63 7.13 23.50
C ARG A 417 -14.87 6.24 24.71
N ARG A 418 -13.88 5.47 25.13
CA ARG A 418 -14.01 4.54 26.25
C ARG A 418 -13.56 5.14 27.59
N CYS A 419 -13.20 6.43 27.58
CA CYS A 419 -12.87 7.14 28.82
C CYS A 419 -14.14 7.54 29.57
N ARG A 420 -14.22 7.12 30.84
CA ARG A 420 -15.29 7.49 31.76
C ARG A 420 -15.16 8.95 32.15
N GLN A 421 -16.23 9.67 31.98
CA GLN A 421 -16.33 11.09 32.34
C GLN A 421 -17.43 11.32 33.36
N SER A 422 -17.18 12.18 34.32
CA SER A 422 -18.21 12.70 35.19
C SER A 422 -18.85 13.95 34.54
N TRP A 423 -20.12 13.85 34.19
CA TRP A 423 -20.89 14.93 33.57
C TRP A 423 -22.04 15.34 34.48
N PRO A 424 -22.23 16.63 34.79
CA PRO A 424 -23.35 17.08 35.60
C PRO A 424 -24.65 16.98 34.79
N VAL A 425 -25.56 16.09 35.16
CA VAL A 425 -26.89 15.98 34.61
C VAL A 425 -27.88 16.29 35.76
N GLY A 426 -28.69 17.37 35.61
CA GLY A 426 -29.67 17.75 36.62
C GLY A 426 -29.07 18.06 38.01
N GLY A 427 -27.83 18.54 38.09
CA GLY A 427 -27.14 18.89 39.35
C GLY A 427 -26.43 17.74 40.06
N SER A 428 -26.51 16.52 39.54
CA SER A 428 -25.77 15.35 40.05
C SER A 428 -24.71 14.89 39.06
N PRO A 429 -23.50 14.53 39.52
CA PRO A 429 -22.46 13.99 38.63
C PRO A 429 -22.88 12.60 38.14
N MET A 430 -23.12 12.44 36.85
CA MET A 430 -23.44 11.17 36.22
C MET A 430 -22.24 10.70 35.40
N LEU A 431 -21.82 9.47 35.63
CA LEU A 431 -20.72 8.86 34.89
C LEU A 431 -21.19 8.47 33.50
N GLN A 432 -20.62 9.06 32.46
CA GLN A 432 -20.92 8.74 31.07
C GLN A 432 -19.71 8.15 30.35
N VAL A 433 -19.98 7.19 29.48
CA VAL A 433 -19.02 6.57 28.58
C VAL A 433 -19.75 6.19 27.29
N GLU A 434 -19.10 6.36 26.15
CA GLU A 434 -19.66 5.88 24.88
C GLU A 434 -19.40 4.39 24.67
N ASP A 435 -20.30 3.77 23.90
CA ASP A 435 -20.08 2.41 23.42
C ASP A 435 -18.86 2.36 22.51
N TYR A 436 -18.16 1.23 22.55
CA TYR A 436 -17.05 0.98 21.65
C TYR A 436 -17.54 0.81 20.21
N ILE A 437 -17.08 1.65 19.34
CA ILE A 437 -17.27 1.54 17.89
C ILE A 437 -15.95 1.82 17.17
N LEU A 438 -15.79 1.23 15.99
CA LEU A 438 -14.65 1.54 15.12
C LEU A 438 -14.80 2.93 14.50
N PRO A 439 -13.67 3.60 14.17
CA PRO A 439 -13.74 4.86 13.43
C PRO A 439 -14.59 4.74 12.17
N TYR A 440 -15.41 5.76 11.87
CA TYR A 440 -16.31 5.80 10.69
C TYR A 440 -17.41 4.72 10.64
N SER A 441 -17.72 4.01 11.73
CA SER A 441 -18.74 2.95 11.73
C SER A 441 -20.14 3.43 11.37
N ASN A 442 -20.42 4.72 11.54
CA ASN A 442 -21.65 5.37 11.14
C ASN A 442 -21.71 5.78 9.65
N LEU A 443 -20.58 5.72 8.95
CA LEU A 443 -20.44 6.19 7.56
C LEU A 443 -20.13 5.07 6.56
N VAL A 444 -19.54 3.96 7.03
CA VAL A 444 -19.13 2.84 6.16
C VAL A 444 -19.44 1.49 6.80
N SER A 445 -19.53 0.46 5.96
CA SER A 445 -19.74 -0.94 6.37
C SER A 445 -18.62 -1.46 7.29
N PRO A 446 -18.81 -2.60 7.99
CA PRO A 446 -17.76 -3.19 8.85
C PRO A 446 -16.44 -3.48 8.12
N ASP A 447 -16.48 -3.92 6.86
CA ASP A 447 -15.32 -4.08 5.96
C ASP A 447 -15.46 -3.17 4.74
N PRO A 448 -15.07 -1.89 4.85
CA PRO A 448 -15.24 -0.93 3.77
C PRO A 448 -14.29 -1.21 2.60
N SER A 449 -14.74 -0.95 1.38
CA SER A 449 -13.88 -0.91 0.20
C SER A 449 -12.97 0.35 0.22
N ILE A 450 -11.98 0.39 -0.67
CA ILE A 450 -11.17 1.61 -0.88
C ILE A 450 -12.07 2.77 -1.36
N GLU A 451 -13.05 2.48 -2.23
CA GLU A 451 -13.95 3.50 -2.77
C GLU A 451 -14.90 4.06 -1.70
N ASP A 452 -15.39 3.22 -0.78
CA ASP A 452 -16.19 3.70 0.36
C ASP A 452 -15.37 4.67 1.22
N MET A 453 -14.12 4.31 1.53
CA MET A 453 -13.24 5.17 2.30
C MET A 453 -12.86 6.45 1.52
N ARG A 454 -12.68 6.35 0.20
CA ARG A 454 -12.42 7.50 -0.65
C ARG A 454 -13.58 8.49 -0.65
N LEU A 455 -14.81 7.99 -0.75
CA LEU A 455 -16.01 8.82 -0.66
C LEU A 455 -16.05 9.59 0.67
N VAL A 456 -15.82 8.90 1.78
CA VAL A 456 -15.87 9.50 3.13
C VAL A 456 -14.72 10.49 3.35
N LEU A 457 -13.47 10.09 3.06
CA LEU A 457 -12.29 10.86 3.43
C LEU A 457 -11.96 12.02 2.47
N ILE A 458 -12.22 11.82 1.17
CA ILE A 458 -11.82 12.77 0.12
C ILE A 458 -13.01 13.60 -0.36
N VAL A 459 -14.12 12.94 -0.72
CA VAL A 459 -15.28 13.65 -1.28
C VAL A 459 -16.05 14.38 -0.20
N GLN A 460 -16.35 13.72 0.92
CA GLN A 460 -17.10 14.32 2.04
C GLN A 460 -16.18 15.06 3.02
N GLY A 461 -14.87 14.79 3.03
CA GLY A 461 -13.94 15.33 4.00
C GLY A 461 -14.27 14.95 5.45
N ALA A 462 -15.05 13.89 5.65
CA ALA A 462 -15.57 13.51 6.95
C ALA A 462 -14.48 12.96 7.89
N ARG A 463 -14.69 13.19 9.18
CA ARG A 463 -13.90 12.64 10.29
C ARG A 463 -14.85 12.10 11.36
N PRO A 464 -14.39 11.18 12.22
CA PRO A 464 -15.21 10.74 13.34
C PRO A 464 -15.60 11.90 14.26
N ASP A 465 -16.82 11.85 14.81
CA ASP A 465 -17.34 12.91 15.67
C ASP A 465 -16.53 13.04 16.97
N ILE A 466 -16.29 14.28 17.37
CA ILE A 466 -15.73 14.63 18.67
C ILE A 466 -16.87 15.19 19.53
N PRO A 467 -17.37 14.43 20.51
CA PRO A 467 -18.46 14.88 21.36
C PRO A 467 -18.11 16.17 22.13
N MET A 468 -19.08 17.07 22.25
CA MET A 468 -18.89 18.35 22.96
C MET A 468 -18.40 18.17 24.40
N ARG A 469 -18.81 17.09 25.05
CA ARG A 469 -18.40 16.79 26.43
C ARG A 469 -16.89 16.57 26.58
N TRP A 470 -16.16 16.11 25.55
CA TRP A 470 -14.70 15.98 25.60
C TRP A 470 -14.00 17.31 25.82
N ARG A 471 -14.65 18.42 25.45
CA ARG A 471 -14.12 19.78 25.69
C ARG A 471 -14.20 20.22 27.14
N CYS A 472 -15.04 19.58 27.94
CA CYS A 472 -15.23 19.95 29.34
C CYS A 472 -14.20 19.33 30.28
N ASP A 473 -13.61 18.21 29.90
CA ASP A 473 -12.47 17.63 30.61
C ASP A 473 -11.16 18.12 29.98
N HIS A 474 -10.26 18.66 30.80
CA HIS A 474 -8.99 19.24 30.32
C HIS A 474 -8.16 18.21 29.52
N ARG A 475 -8.10 16.95 29.98
CA ARG A 475 -7.32 15.86 29.39
C ARG A 475 -7.86 15.45 28.02
N LEU A 476 -9.17 15.21 27.96
CA LEU A 476 -9.83 14.87 26.71
C LEU A 476 -9.81 16.02 25.71
N ARG A 477 -9.87 17.28 26.17
CA ARG A 477 -9.70 18.45 25.32
C ARG A 477 -8.32 18.46 24.66
N VAL A 478 -7.25 18.31 25.45
CA VAL A 478 -5.87 18.28 24.91
C VAL A 478 -5.69 17.12 23.93
N ILE A 479 -6.20 15.92 24.26
CA ILE A 479 -6.11 14.77 23.35
C ILE A 479 -6.96 15.00 22.11
N SER A 480 -8.13 15.63 22.21
CA SER A 480 -8.97 15.98 21.05
C SER A 480 -8.28 16.96 20.11
N GLU A 481 -7.55 17.92 20.63
CA GLU A 481 -6.73 18.85 19.83
C GLU A 481 -5.63 18.08 19.08
N ILE A 482 -4.91 17.19 19.77
CA ILE A 482 -3.91 16.30 19.14
C ILE A 482 -4.55 15.45 18.03
N ILE A 483 -5.73 14.87 18.28
CA ILE A 483 -6.47 14.06 17.29
C ILE A 483 -6.77 14.92 16.05
N GLN A 484 -7.29 16.14 16.22
CA GLN A 484 -7.65 17.04 15.12
C GLN A 484 -6.45 17.48 14.29
N GLU A 485 -5.32 17.73 14.93
CA GLU A 485 -4.08 18.04 14.22
C GLU A 485 -3.52 16.82 13.47
N CYS A 486 -3.56 15.61 14.08
CA CYS A 486 -3.00 14.40 13.48
C CYS A 486 -3.84 13.83 12.32
N TRP A 487 -5.17 14.02 12.28
CA TRP A 487 -6.00 13.56 11.15
C TRP A 487 -6.27 14.63 10.09
N HIS A 488 -5.48 15.69 10.09
CA HIS A 488 -5.64 16.76 9.12
C HIS A 488 -5.51 16.23 7.68
N GLN A 489 -6.27 16.85 6.75
CA GLN A 489 -6.27 16.45 5.34
C GLN A 489 -4.88 16.58 4.71
N ASN A 490 -4.19 17.69 4.96
CA ASN A 490 -2.82 17.90 4.53
C ASN A 490 -1.83 17.17 5.45
N PRO A 491 -1.07 16.16 4.96
CA PRO A 491 -0.13 15.39 5.78
C PRO A 491 1.01 16.23 6.38
N SER A 492 1.42 17.32 5.73
CA SER A 492 2.58 18.13 6.17
C SER A 492 2.34 18.92 7.45
N VAL A 493 1.07 19.13 7.86
CA VAL A 493 0.72 19.87 9.08
C VAL A 493 0.42 18.96 10.27
N ARG A 494 0.42 17.64 10.07
CA ARG A 494 0.18 16.67 11.15
C ARG A 494 1.33 16.67 12.14
N LEU A 495 0.99 16.55 13.43
CA LEU A 495 1.99 16.49 14.48
C LEU A 495 2.89 15.25 14.33
N PRO A 496 4.22 15.36 14.47
CA PRO A 496 5.10 14.20 14.55
C PRO A 496 4.93 13.46 15.89
N ALA A 497 5.14 12.15 15.90
CA ALA A 497 4.95 11.27 17.06
C ALA A 497 5.70 11.77 18.32
N LEU A 498 6.94 12.26 18.16
CA LEU A 498 7.74 12.81 19.24
C LEU A 498 7.08 14.03 19.90
N ARG A 499 6.42 14.89 19.11
CA ARG A 499 5.68 16.06 19.63
C ARG A 499 4.47 15.60 20.46
N VAL A 500 3.70 14.65 19.91
CA VAL A 500 2.53 14.06 20.60
C VAL A 500 2.96 13.43 21.91
N MET A 501 4.01 12.61 21.93
CA MET A 501 4.56 11.99 23.12
C MET A 501 4.95 13.01 24.19
N LYS A 502 5.67 14.07 23.80
CA LYS A 502 6.08 15.14 24.73
C LYS A 502 4.88 15.93 25.31
N THR A 503 3.84 16.16 24.51
CA THR A 503 2.62 16.83 24.98
C THR A 503 1.86 15.97 25.99
N LEU A 504 1.70 14.67 25.71
CA LEU A 504 1.04 13.72 26.62
C LEU A 504 1.82 13.51 27.91
N ARG A 505 3.17 13.48 27.84
CA ARG A 505 4.02 13.40 29.04
C ARG A 505 3.85 14.61 29.94
N LYS A 506 3.80 15.82 29.37
CA LYS A 506 3.54 17.03 30.17
C LYS A 506 2.17 16.99 30.84
N LEU A 507 1.16 16.44 30.14
CA LEU A 507 -0.18 16.26 30.70
C LEU A 507 -0.16 15.30 31.89
N GLU A 508 0.59 14.18 31.79
CA GLU A 508 0.79 13.20 32.87
C GLU A 508 1.52 13.82 34.07
N ASP A 509 2.61 14.57 33.84
CA ASP A 509 3.40 15.21 34.87
C ASP A 509 2.59 16.27 35.64
N SER A 510 1.69 17.01 34.98
CA SER A 510 0.83 18.01 35.64
C SER A 510 -0.16 17.36 36.61
N GLU A 511 -0.69 16.17 36.29
CA GLU A 511 -1.63 15.45 37.12
C GLU A 511 -0.99 14.83 38.36
N THR A 512 0.20 14.28 38.23
CA THR A 512 0.96 13.75 39.35
C THR A 512 1.31 14.86 40.37
N SER A 513 1.53 16.07 39.88
CA SER A 513 1.79 17.25 40.72
C SER A 513 0.53 17.72 41.47
N GLU A 514 -0.64 17.77 40.82
CA GLU A 514 -1.91 18.15 41.45
C GLU A 514 -2.39 17.14 42.48
N SER A 515 -2.26 15.83 42.20
CA SER A 515 -2.63 14.78 43.14
C SER A 515 -1.76 14.77 44.41
N SER A 516 -0.49 15.19 44.29
CA SER A 516 0.43 15.30 45.45
C SER A 516 0.10 16.48 46.37
N ILE A 517 -0.52 17.55 45.84
CA ILE A 517 -0.92 18.75 46.61
C ILE A 517 -2.22 18.48 47.38
N HIS A 518 -3.11 17.62 46.92
CA HIS A 518 -4.35 17.28 47.61
C HIS A 518 -4.20 16.21 48.73
N HIS A 519 -3.04 15.62 48.86
CA HIS A 519 -2.72 14.66 49.93
C HIS A 519 -1.86 15.26 51.09
N VAL A 520 -1.57 16.53 51.08
CA VAL A 520 -0.96 17.32 52.14
C VAL A 520 -2.05 18.23 52.78
#